data_b253344815d6234a2be2d2152f23536b
#
_entry.id   b253344815d6234a2be2d2152f23536b
#
_cell.length_a   1.000
_cell.length_b   1.000
_cell.length_c   1.000
_cell.angle_alpha   90.00
_cell.angle_beta   90.00
_cell.angle_gamma   90.00
#
_symmetry.space_group_name_H-M   'P 1'
#
loop_
_entity.id
_entity.type
_entity.pdbx_description
1 polymer ?
#
loop_
_entity_poly.entity_id
_entity_poly.type
_entity_poly.pdbx_seq_one_letter_code
_entity_poly.pdbx_strand_id
1 'polypeptide(L)'
;AGKTKLCRIPQGANALGLAQTGVLPADGGKHAGQMLDGSLGAVLLFGIEPQFDFAETTRAVKALLSAKVVACSAFVSAQLQELADVILPIGLLPEVQGTLTNLNGVEQAAEAAGKLPGSAQSGWRVLRALYDECKLPAMDFVDIAQLRGKIVKQAVTSGTGLAVLGAAQDGFERISSSAIYRVDAVTRRAHALQSHPLTSGAQLTLHPKDA
;
A
#
# COMPACT_ATOMS: atom_id res chain seq x y z
N ALA A 1 -4.07 36.21 -9.80
CA ALA A 1 -3.73 34.83 -9.64
C ALA A 1 -3.93 34.41 -8.20
N GLY A 2 -4.68 33.40 -8.02
CA GLY A 2 -5.45 33.10 -6.86
C GLY A 2 -4.72 32.73 -5.59
N LYS A 3 -5.37 33.05 -4.50
CA LYS A 3 -5.11 32.58 -3.14
C LYS A 3 -5.71 31.19 -2.90
N THR A 4 -5.95 30.39 -3.94
CA THR A 4 -6.54 29.05 -3.82
C THR A 4 -5.47 28.07 -3.36
N LYS A 5 -5.73 27.39 -2.25
CA LYS A 5 -4.89 26.31 -1.75
C LYS A 5 -5.46 24.99 -2.26
N LEU A 6 -4.61 24.13 -2.79
CA LEU A 6 -4.96 22.79 -3.19
C LEU A 6 -4.56 21.81 -2.09
N CYS A 7 -5.50 20.99 -1.62
CA CYS A 7 -5.22 19.89 -0.74
C CYS A 7 -5.48 18.57 -1.49
N ARG A 8 -4.51 17.68 -1.46
CA ARG A 8 -4.63 16.34 -2.03
C ARG A 8 -4.86 15.35 -0.90
N ILE A 9 -5.96 14.63 -0.94
CA ILE A 9 -6.26 13.56 0.03
C ILE A 9 -5.77 12.25 -0.58
N PRO A 10 -4.68 11.65 -0.06
CA PRO A 10 -4.17 10.39 -0.56
C PRO A 10 -5.05 9.23 -0.08
N GLN A 11 -4.95 8.10 -0.78
CA GLN A 11 -5.48 6.82 -0.30
C GLN A 11 -4.52 6.28 0.77
N GLY A 12 -5.04 6.00 1.94
CA GLY A 12 -4.27 5.46 3.06
C GLY A 12 -3.91 6.49 4.13
N ALA A 13 -3.95 6.00 5.37
CA ALA A 13 -3.90 6.83 6.57
C ALA A 13 -2.52 7.45 6.86
N ASN A 14 -1.44 6.92 6.29
CA ASN A 14 -0.07 7.33 6.60
C ASN A 14 0.75 7.74 5.36
N ALA A 15 0.10 8.16 4.30
CA ALA A 15 0.80 8.50 3.06
C ALA A 15 1.82 9.63 3.24
N LEU A 16 1.49 10.64 4.06
CA LEU A 16 2.43 11.72 4.38
C LEU A 16 3.62 11.22 5.19
N GLY A 17 3.39 10.37 6.20
CA GLY A 17 4.47 9.78 6.99
C GLY A 17 5.41 8.91 6.16
N LEU A 18 4.87 8.10 5.27
CA LEU A 18 5.67 7.29 4.33
C LEU A 18 6.51 8.18 3.40
N ALA A 19 5.92 9.22 2.85
CA ALA A 19 6.65 10.18 2.01
C ALA A 19 7.77 10.89 2.79
N GLN A 20 7.50 11.32 4.02
CA GLN A 20 8.50 11.95 4.89
C GLN A 20 9.66 11.01 5.26
N THR A 21 9.42 9.73 5.35
CA THR A 21 10.46 8.73 5.64
C THR A 21 11.17 8.20 4.38
N GLY A 22 10.93 8.80 3.23
CA GLY A 22 11.61 8.46 1.99
C GLY A 22 11.07 7.24 1.25
N VAL A 23 9.87 6.76 1.59
CA VAL A 23 9.22 5.65 0.86
C VAL A 23 8.61 6.20 -0.44
N LEU A 24 9.46 6.73 -1.29
CA LEU A 24 9.15 7.25 -2.62
C LEU A 24 10.30 6.88 -3.56
N PRO A 25 10.03 6.68 -4.86
CA PRO A 25 11.10 6.46 -5.82
C PRO A 25 12.05 7.65 -5.86
N ALA A 26 13.34 7.39 -5.66
CA ALA A 26 14.41 8.37 -5.75
C ALA A 26 15.59 7.74 -6.50
N ASP A 27 16.50 8.56 -7.02
CA ASP A 27 17.78 8.14 -7.58
C ASP A 27 17.67 7.00 -8.62
N GLY A 28 16.71 7.09 -9.53
CA GLY A 28 16.46 6.09 -10.55
C GLY A 28 15.60 4.90 -10.06
N GLY A 29 15.09 4.93 -8.84
CA GLY A 29 14.14 3.95 -8.33
C GLY A 29 12.83 3.94 -9.11
N LYS A 30 12.18 2.78 -9.18
CA LYS A 30 10.92 2.59 -9.89
C LYS A 30 9.73 2.81 -8.95
N HIS A 31 8.70 3.51 -9.40
CA HIS A 31 7.40 3.50 -8.73
C HIS A 31 6.62 2.22 -9.07
N ALA A 32 5.57 1.91 -8.29
CA ALA A 32 4.81 0.65 -8.41
C ALA A 32 4.37 0.34 -9.85
N GLY A 33 3.87 1.32 -10.60
CA GLY A 33 3.47 1.12 -12.00
C GLY A 33 4.63 0.73 -12.93
N GLN A 34 5.84 1.22 -12.66
CA GLN A 34 7.05 0.82 -13.39
C GLN A 34 7.58 -0.54 -12.96
N MET A 35 7.39 -0.92 -11.68
CA MET A 35 7.76 -2.24 -11.18
C MET A 35 6.96 -3.36 -11.86
N LEU A 36 5.77 -3.05 -12.36
CA LEU A 36 4.87 -3.99 -13.04
C LEU A 36 5.18 -4.15 -14.55
N ASP A 37 6.34 -3.75 -15.01
CA ASP A 37 6.78 -3.97 -16.41
C ASP A 37 7.35 -5.38 -16.68
N GLY A 38 7.49 -6.19 -15.62
CA GLY A 38 8.04 -7.55 -15.69
C GLY A 38 9.57 -7.61 -15.74
N SER A 39 10.26 -6.49 -15.52
CA SER A 39 11.73 -6.42 -15.56
C SER A 39 12.41 -6.79 -14.25
N LEU A 40 11.66 -6.98 -13.16
CA LEU A 40 12.24 -7.27 -11.85
C LEU A 40 12.47 -8.77 -11.67
N GLY A 41 13.66 -9.14 -11.21
CA GLY A 41 14.00 -10.52 -10.85
C GLY A 41 13.42 -10.96 -9.50
N ALA A 42 13.18 -10.01 -8.59
CA ALA A 42 12.56 -10.27 -7.28
C ALA A 42 11.69 -9.09 -6.84
N VAL A 43 10.63 -9.40 -6.10
CA VAL A 43 9.67 -8.43 -5.56
C VAL A 43 9.36 -8.76 -4.11
N LEU A 44 9.42 -7.76 -3.24
CA LEU A 44 8.91 -7.82 -1.88
C LEU A 44 7.54 -7.13 -1.82
N LEU A 45 6.48 -7.90 -1.53
CA LEU A 45 5.15 -7.37 -1.23
C LEU A 45 5.03 -7.17 0.28
N PHE A 46 4.74 -5.95 0.72
CA PHE A 46 4.59 -5.65 2.14
C PHE A 46 3.19 -5.15 2.45
N GLY A 47 2.36 -6.01 3.02
CA GLY A 47 0.97 -5.72 3.35
C GLY A 47 0.08 -5.52 2.11
N ILE A 48 0.48 -6.01 0.95
CA ILE A 48 -0.22 -5.84 -0.33
C ILE A 48 -0.91 -7.14 -0.73
N GLU A 49 -2.15 -7.01 -1.15
CA GLU A 49 -2.95 -8.08 -1.76
C GLU A 49 -3.12 -7.79 -3.25
N PRO A 50 -2.40 -8.49 -4.14
CA PRO A 50 -2.32 -8.15 -5.57
C PRO A 50 -3.68 -8.02 -6.26
N GLN A 51 -4.68 -8.80 -5.86
CA GLN A 51 -6.02 -8.76 -6.43
C GLN A 51 -6.83 -7.51 -6.08
N PHE A 52 -6.44 -6.78 -5.03
CA PHE A 52 -7.21 -5.65 -4.52
C PHE A 52 -6.46 -4.31 -4.56
N ASP A 53 -5.14 -4.36 -4.43
CA ASP A 53 -4.33 -3.17 -4.19
C ASP A 53 -3.67 -2.61 -5.45
N PHE A 54 -3.79 -3.32 -6.58
CA PHE A 54 -3.34 -2.84 -7.88
C PHE A 54 -4.52 -2.47 -8.79
N ALA A 55 -4.46 -1.29 -9.39
CA ALA A 55 -5.47 -0.84 -10.35
C ALA A 55 -5.53 -1.75 -11.60
N GLU A 56 -4.37 -2.24 -12.05
CA GLU A 56 -4.22 -3.16 -13.17
C GLU A 56 -3.83 -4.56 -12.68
N THR A 57 -4.78 -5.25 -12.03
CA THR A 57 -4.54 -6.55 -11.40
C THR A 57 -3.92 -7.58 -12.35
N THR A 58 -4.42 -7.69 -13.57
CA THR A 58 -3.89 -8.67 -14.57
C THR A 58 -2.43 -8.40 -14.90
N ARG A 59 -2.06 -7.14 -15.07
CA ARG A 59 -0.68 -6.73 -15.33
C ARG A 59 0.21 -7.04 -14.11
N ALA A 60 -0.28 -6.73 -12.91
CA ALA A 60 0.43 -7.02 -11.67
C ALA A 60 0.70 -8.52 -11.49
N VAL A 61 -0.32 -9.36 -11.64
CA VAL A 61 -0.19 -10.82 -11.56
C VAL A 61 0.82 -11.34 -12.58
N LYS A 62 0.74 -10.89 -13.83
CA LYS A 62 1.70 -11.30 -14.88
C LYS A 62 3.14 -10.94 -14.53
N ALA A 63 3.36 -9.73 -14.01
CA ALA A 63 4.70 -9.28 -13.60
C ALA A 63 5.23 -10.10 -12.41
N LEU A 64 4.38 -10.38 -11.42
CA LEU A 64 4.74 -11.17 -10.25
C LEU A 64 5.07 -12.63 -10.61
N LEU A 65 4.35 -13.24 -11.55
CA LEU A 65 4.65 -14.60 -12.02
C LEU A 65 6.01 -14.73 -12.71
N SER A 66 6.58 -13.65 -13.20
CA SER A 66 7.92 -13.61 -13.82
C SER A 66 9.06 -13.30 -12.85
N ALA A 67 8.77 -13.05 -11.57
CA ALA A 67 9.73 -12.67 -10.55
C ALA A 67 9.73 -13.65 -9.37
N LYS A 68 10.76 -13.62 -8.55
CA LYS A 68 10.73 -14.22 -7.21
C LYS A 68 9.94 -13.32 -6.27
N VAL A 69 8.95 -13.88 -5.58
CA VAL A 69 8.05 -13.09 -4.73
C VAL A 69 8.17 -13.49 -3.28
N VAL A 70 8.56 -12.54 -2.45
CA VAL A 70 8.48 -12.63 -0.99
C VAL A 70 7.31 -11.76 -0.54
N ALA A 71 6.35 -12.31 0.19
CA ALA A 71 5.20 -11.58 0.70
C ALA A 71 5.22 -11.49 2.22
N CYS A 72 5.29 -10.29 2.77
CA CYS A 72 4.98 -10.02 4.17
C CYS A 72 3.50 -9.71 4.27
N SER A 73 2.68 -10.61 4.79
CA SER A 73 1.24 -10.45 4.75
C SER A 73 0.56 -10.90 6.04
N ALA A 74 -0.51 -10.18 6.41
CA ALA A 74 -1.39 -10.54 7.51
C ALA A 74 -2.53 -11.47 7.05
N PHE A 75 -2.85 -11.44 5.76
CA PHE A 75 -3.88 -12.28 5.15
C PHE A 75 -3.29 -13.08 3.99
N VAL A 76 -3.60 -14.36 3.97
CA VAL A 76 -3.12 -15.27 2.94
C VAL A 76 -4.30 -15.74 2.10
N SER A 77 -4.43 -15.18 0.90
CA SER A 77 -5.41 -15.63 -0.10
C SER A 77 -4.84 -16.77 -0.95
N ALA A 78 -5.72 -17.54 -1.60
CA ALA A 78 -5.29 -18.56 -2.55
C ALA A 78 -4.39 -17.97 -3.66
N GLN A 79 -4.75 -16.80 -4.19
CA GLN A 79 -3.93 -16.12 -5.18
C GLN A 79 -2.53 -15.74 -4.65
N LEU A 80 -2.44 -15.27 -3.41
CA LEU A 80 -1.13 -14.95 -2.83
C LEU A 80 -0.27 -16.21 -2.66
N GLN A 81 -0.90 -17.35 -2.29
CA GLN A 81 -0.19 -18.64 -2.19
C GLN A 81 0.35 -19.12 -3.54
N GLU A 82 -0.36 -18.85 -4.62
CA GLU A 82 0.09 -19.20 -5.98
C GLU A 82 1.21 -18.30 -6.49
N LEU A 83 1.23 -17.04 -6.07
CA LEU A 83 2.18 -16.04 -6.55
C LEU A 83 3.47 -15.98 -5.73
N ALA A 84 3.42 -16.25 -4.42
CA ALA A 84 4.55 -16.05 -3.53
C ALA A 84 5.42 -17.28 -3.37
N ASP A 85 6.72 -17.16 -3.59
CA ASP A 85 7.70 -18.21 -3.25
C ASP A 85 7.86 -18.34 -1.72
N VAL A 86 7.73 -17.23 -0.99
CA VAL A 86 7.82 -17.19 0.47
C VAL A 86 6.77 -16.24 1.04
N ILE A 87 6.06 -16.70 2.08
CA ILE A 87 5.11 -15.85 2.83
C ILE A 87 5.59 -15.73 4.27
N LEU A 88 5.81 -14.50 4.71
CA LEU A 88 6.20 -14.15 6.07
C LEU A 88 5.03 -13.48 6.78
N PRO A 89 4.50 -14.07 7.87
CA PRO A 89 3.32 -13.54 8.54
C PRO A 89 3.66 -12.27 9.31
N ILE A 90 2.89 -11.22 9.06
CA ILE A 90 2.96 -9.95 9.79
C ILE A 90 1.61 -9.63 10.47
N GLY A 91 1.66 -8.80 11.52
CA GLY A 91 0.45 -8.31 12.18
C GLY A 91 -0.22 -7.17 11.41
N LEU A 92 -1.51 -7.01 11.67
CA LEU A 92 -2.30 -5.87 11.23
C LEU A 92 -2.02 -4.63 12.09
N LEU A 93 -2.41 -3.46 11.62
CA LEU A 93 -2.24 -2.20 12.36
C LEU A 93 -2.80 -2.24 13.79
N PRO A 94 -3.98 -2.83 14.09
CA PRO A 94 -4.46 -2.96 15.47
C PRO A 94 -3.68 -3.93 16.35
N GLU A 95 -2.84 -4.77 15.79
CA GLU A 95 -2.06 -5.80 16.47
C GLU A 95 -0.60 -5.39 16.71
N VAL A 96 -0.18 -4.27 16.14
CA VAL A 96 1.21 -3.79 16.18
C VAL A 96 1.28 -2.35 16.63
N GLN A 97 2.41 -1.99 17.23
CA GLN A 97 2.74 -0.60 17.50
C GLN A 97 3.15 0.10 16.20
N GLY A 98 2.76 1.36 16.06
CA GLY A 98 3.12 2.15 14.89
C GLY A 98 3.09 3.64 15.16
N THR A 99 3.50 4.43 14.17
CA THR A 99 3.34 5.88 14.17
C THR A 99 2.73 6.28 12.85
N LEU A 100 1.66 7.05 12.91
CA LEU A 100 0.92 7.54 11.76
C LEU A 100 1.02 9.06 11.71
N THR A 101 1.24 9.61 10.55
CA THR A 101 1.27 11.06 10.34
C THR A 101 0.04 11.47 9.52
N ASN A 102 -0.80 12.32 10.10
CA ASN A 102 -1.99 12.81 9.40
C ASN A 102 -1.64 13.88 8.36
N LEU A 103 -2.63 14.34 7.60
CA LEU A 103 -2.44 15.34 6.53
C LEU A 103 -1.96 16.71 7.03
N ASN A 104 -2.17 17.01 8.31
CA ASN A 104 -1.67 18.24 8.93
C ASN A 104 -0.21 18.11 9.44
N GLY A 105 0.41 16.94 9.23
CA GLY A 105 1.76 16.67 9.70
C GLY A 105 1.86 16.28 11.17
N VAL A 106 0.73 16.06 11.85
CA VAL A 106 0.70 15.63 13.26
C VAL A 106 0.96 14.13 13.33
N GLU A 107 1.96 13.77 14.11
CA GLU A 107 2.29 12.38 14.40
C GLU A 107 1.50 11.86 15.58
N GLN A 108 1.01 10.66 15.42
CA GLN A 108 0.25 9.95 16.43
C GLN A 108 0.84 8.54 16.59
N ALA A 109 1.35 8.25 17.77
CA ALA A 109 1.77 6.91 18.13
C ALA A 109 0.53 6.05 18.41
N ALA A 110 0.51 4.86 17.84
CA ALA A 110 -0.50 3.85 18.09
C ALA A 110 0.15 2.68 18.83
N GLU A 111 -0.51 2.23 19.88
CA GLU A 111 -0.14 1.01 20.60
C GLU A 111 -1.01 -0.16 20.12
N ALA A 112 -0.47 -1.38 20.27
CA ALA A 112 -1.20 -2.58 19.90
C ALA A 112 -2.45 -2.75 20.81
N ALA A 113 -3.62 -2.83 20.21
CA ALA A 113 -4.88 -3.13 20.88
C ALA A 113 -5.17 -4.64 20.92
N GLY A 114 -4.64 -5.38 19.95
CA GLY A 114 -4.76 -6.83 19.82
C GLY A 114 -3.45 -7.57 20.06
N LYS A 115 -3.52 -8.88 20.04
CA LYS A 115 -2.35 -9.77 20.07
C LYS A 115 -2.06 -10.30 18.68
N LEU A 116 -0.77 -10.43 18.36
CA LEU A 116 -0.33 -11.08 17.14
C LEU A 116 -0.82 -12.54 17.09
N PRO A 117 -1.43 -12.98 15.99
CA PRO A 117 -1.88 -14.35 15.83
C PRO A 117 -0.72 -15.29 15.45
N GLY A 118 -0.70 -16.48 16.03
CA GLY A 118 0.24 -17.55 15.67
C GLY A 118 1.70 -17.11 15.68
N SER A 119 2.38 -17.27 14.55
CA SER A 119 3.78 -16.89 14.34
C SER A 119 3.97 -15.49 13.77
N ALA A 120 2.89 -14.72 13.59
CA ALA A 120 2.99 -13.36 13.05
C ALA A 120 3.87 -12.47 13.92
N GLN A 121 4.61 -11.57 13.27
CA GLN A 121 5.49 -10.60 13.91
C GLN A 121 5.13 -9.18 13.47
N SER A 122 5.61 -8.19 14.22
CA SER A 122 5.56 -6.81 13.73
C SER A 122 6.33 -6.69 12.41
N GLY A 123 5.78 -6.00 11.42
CA GLY A 123 6.38 -5.90 10.10
C GLY A 123 7.82 -5.40 10.11
N TRP A 124 8.16 -4.43 10.98
CA TRP A 124 9.53 -3.95 11.10
C TRP A 124 10.52 -5.02 11.59
N ARG A 125 10.08 -5.97 12.44
CA ARG A 125 10.91 -7.10 12.88
C ARG A 125 11.20 -8.06 11.74
N VAL A 126 10.18 -8.34 10.92
CA VAL A 126 10.33 -9.18 9.73
C VAL A 126 11.28 -8.54 8.73
N LEU A 127 11.11 -7.24 8.44
CA LEU A 127 12.02 -6.51 7.55
C LEU A 127 13.44 -6.48 8.07
N ARG A 128 13.63 -6.29 9.38
CA ARG A 128 14.97 -6.35 10.01
C ARG A 128 15.61 -7.74 9.83
N ALA A 129 14.85 -8.81 10.10
CA ALA A 129 15.36 -10.17 9.92
C ALA A 129 15.74 -10.44 8.46
N LEU A 130 14.91 -10.01 7.50
CA LEU A 130 15.25 -10.10 6.07
C LEU A 130 16.51 -9.32 5.73
N TYR A 131 16.69 -8.14 6.32
CA TYR A 131 17.85 -7.29 6.12
C TYR A 131 19.13 -7.99 6.59
N ASP A 132 19.09 -8.61 7.78
CA ASP A 132 20.20 -9.36 8.36
C ASP A 132 20.53 -10.61 7.50
N GLU A 133 19.52 -11.35 7.04
CA GLU A 133 19.71 -12.52 6.16
C GLU A 133 20.29 -12.13 4.79
N CYS A 134 19.93 -10.98 4.27
CA CYS A 134 20.52 -10.43 3.05
C CYS A 134 21.94 -9.90 3.24
N LYS A 135 22.50 -10.00 4.44
CA LYS A 135 23.85 -9.52 4.80
C LYS A 135 24.08 -8.05 4.49
N LEU A 136 23.04 -7.25 4.64
CA LEU A 136 23.12 -5.80 4.51
C LEU A 136 23.73 -5.19 5.78
N PRO A 137 24.20 -3.93 5.76
CA PRO A 137 24.82 -3.30 6.92
C PRO A 137 23.92 -3.38 8.16
N ALA A 138 24.49 -3.74 9.32
CA ALA A 138 23.72 -4.00 10.53
C ALA A 138 22.80 -2.84 10.94
N MET A 139 21.57 -3.18 11.30
CA MET A 139 20.61 -2.24 11.89
C MET A 139 20.73 -2.29 13.42
N ASP A 140 21.20 -1.22 14.02
CA ASP A 140 21.48 -1.12 15.45
C ASP A 140 20.27 -0.67 16.30
N PHE A 141 19.08 -1.21 16.03
CA PHE A 141 17.90 -1.03 16.86
C PHE A 141 17.26 -2.38 17.18
N VAL A 142 16.75 -2.52 18.39
CA VAL A 142 16.15 -3.77 18.89
C VAL A 142 14.67 -3.61 19.25
N ASP A 143 14.20 -2.39 19.37
CA ASP A 143 12.81 -2.07 19.71
C ASP A 143 12.26 -0.91 18.86
N ILE A 144 10.94 -0.68 18.98
CA ILE A 144 10.24 0.36 18.22
C ILE A 144 10.64 1.78 18.63
N ALA A 145 11.04 1.98 19.89
CA ALA A 145 11.45 3.30 20.37
C ALA A 145 12.78 3.71 19.75
N GLN A 146 13.73 2.80 19.71
CA GLN A 146 15.02 3.00 19.03
C GLN A 146 14.84 3.21 17.53
N LEU A 147 13.95 2.41 16.88
CA LEU A 147 13.61 2.60 15.47
C LEU A 147 13.03 4.01 15.23
N ARG A 148 12.05 4.45 16.04
CA ARG A 148 11.49 5.81 15.97
C ARG A 148 12.55 6.89 16.08
N GLY A 149 13.52 6.72 16.99
CA GLY A 149 14.63 7.67 17.19
C GLY A 149 15.59 7.78 15.99
N LYS A 150 15.61 6.79 15.11
CA LYS A 150 16.49 6.75 13.92
C LYS A 150 15.82 7.22 12.63
N ILE A 151 14.52 7.40 12.65
CA ILE A 151 13.78 7.88 11.47
C ILE A 151 14.17 9.34 11.20
N VAL A 152 14.81 9.56 10.07
CA VAL A 152 15.09 10.88 9.53
C VAL A 152 13.97 11.29 8.61
N LYS A 153 13.33 12.41 8.90
CA LYS A 153 12.24 12.94 8.08
C LYS A 153 12.78 13.91 7.05
N GLN A 154 12.28 13.74 5.85
CA GLN A 154 12.54 14.64 4.73
C GLN A 154 11.37 15.61 4.54
N ALA A 155 11.66 16.80 4.07
CA ALA A 155 10.62 17.72 3.64
C ALA A 155 9.93 17.15 2.39
N VAL A 156 8.63 16.94 2.47
CA VAL A 156 7.83 16.53 1.32
C VAL A 156 7.41 17.79 0.57
N THR A 157 8.04 18.04 -0.56
CA THR A 157 7.54 19.04 -1.49
C THR A 157 6.35 18.47 -2.24
N SER A 158 5.18 19.04 -2.08
CA SER A 158 4.04 18.72 -2.93
C SER A 158 4.42 19.04 -4.37
N GLY A 159 4.54 18.00 -5.19
CA GLY A 159 4.67 18.21 -6.63
C GLY A 159 3.49 19.04 -7.13
N THR A 160 3.77 20.12 -7.81
CA THR A 160 2.77 21.04 -8.38
C THR A 160 2.04 20.45 -9.59
N GLY A 161 2.40 19.23 -10.01
CA GLY A 161 1.75 18.54 -11.11
C GLY A 161 0.35 18.06 -10.71
N LEU A 162 -0.67 18.84 -11.03
CA LEU A 162 -1.99 18.28 -11.31
C LEU A 162 -1.78 17.30 -12.47
N ALA A 163 -2.29 16.07 -12.33
CA ALA A 163 -2.42 15.22 -13.50
C ALA A 163 -3.23 16.02 -14.52
N VAL A 164 -2.61 16.38 -15.62
CA VAL A 164 -3.33 16.96 -16.75
C VAL A 164 -4.22 15.83 -17.23
N LEU A 165 -5.53 16.00 -17.07
CA LEU A 165 -6.47 15.10 -17.74
C LEU A 165 -6.13 15.14 -19.23
N GLY A 166 -5.83 13.98 -19.79
CA GLY A 166 -5.60 13.86 -21.23
C GLY A 166 -6.79 14.44 -22.00
N ALA A 167 -6.55 14.88 -23.22
CA ALA A 167 -7.65 15.30 -24.08
C ALA A 167 -8.68 14.15 -24.16
N ALA A 168 -9.97 14.50 -24.12
CA ALA A 168 -11.04 13.54 -24.32
C ALA A 168 -10.78 12.76 -25.61
N GLN A 169 -10.77 11.44 -25.52
CA GLN A 169 -10.63 10.56 -26.68
C GLN A 169 -12.03 10.16 -27.14
N ASP A 170 -12.17 9.95 -28.44
CA ASP A 170 -13.41 9.37 -28.97
C ASP A 170 -13.60 7.95 -28.44
N GLY A 171 -14.81 7.65 -27.95
CA GLY A 171 -15.18 6.36 -27.40
C GLY A 171 -15.55 6.42 -25.92
N PHE A 172 -15.54 5.26 -25.27
CA PHE A 172 -15.90 5.15 -23.86
C PHE A 172 -14.65 5.28 -22.98
N GLU A 173 -14.71 6.18 -22.01
CA GLU A 173 -13.72 6.26 -20.94
C GLU A 173 -14.21 5.45 -19.73
N ARG A 174 -13.39 4.52 -19.25
CA ARG A 174 -13.69 3.75 -18.06
C ARG A 174 -13.29 4.54 -16.82
N ILE A 175 -14.28 4.99 -16.06
CA ILE A 175 -14.10 5.58 -14.74
C ILE A 175 -14.31 4.49 -13.68
N SER A 176 -13.28 4.21 -12.91
CA SER A 176 -13.34 3.20 -11.83
C SER A 176 -13.21 3.88 -10.48
N SER A 177 -14.07 3.52 -9.54
CA SER A 177 -13.94 3.92 -8.13
C SER A 177 -13.99 2.68 -7.24
N SER A 178 -13.19 2.69 -6.17
CA SER A 178 -13.28 1.66 -5.15
C SER A 178 -14.37 2.02 -4.14
N ALA A 179 -15.21 1.06 -3.80
CA ALA A 179 -16.20 1.24 -2.73
C ALA A 179 -15.47 1.51 -1.40
N ILE A 180 -16.02 2.43 -0.58
CA ILE A 180 -15.38 2.90 0.66
C ILE A 180 -15.02 1.76 1.62
N TYR A 181 -15.80 0.70 1.67
CA TYR A 181 -15.54 -0.47 2.53
C TYR A 181 -14.69 -1.56 1.85
N ARG A 182 -14.08 -1.27 0.71
CA ARG A 182 -13.15 -2.18 0.02
C ARG A 182 -11.72 -1.65 -0.09
N VAL A 183 -11.45 -0.51 0.52
CA VAL A 183 -10.15 0.18 0.39
C VAL A 183 -9.03 -0.41 1.24
N ASP A 184 -9.33 -1.18 2.29
CA ASP A 184 -8.31 -1.80 3.13
C ASP A 184 -8.62 -3.28 3.43
N ALA A 185 -7.58 -3.99 3.86
CA ALA A 185 -7.64 -5.43 4.09
C ALA A 185 -8.58 -5.86 5.23
N VAL A 186 -8.80 -5.01 6.22
CA VAL A 186 -9.69 -5.29 7.37
C VAL A 186 -11.14 -5.09 6.98
N THR A 187 -11.47 -3.93 6.40
CA THR A 187 -12.85 -3.61 6.00
C THR A 187 -13.35 -4.56 4.91
N ARG A 188 -12.49 -5.00 3.99
CA ARG A 188 -12.81 -6.02 2.98
C ARG A 188 -13.30 -7.35 3.57
N ARG A 189 -12.94 -7.66 4.80
CA ARG A 189 -13.29 -8.91 5.50
C ARG A 189 -14.41 -8.76 6.52
N ALA A 190 -14.86 -7.55 6.75
CA ALA A 190 -15.97 -7.27 7.66
C ALA A 190 -17.31 -7.57 6.95
N HIS A 191 -17.91 -8.73 7.20
CA HIS A 191 -19.12 -9.21 6.51
C HIS A 191 -20.24 -8.18 6.50
N ALA A 192 -20.50 -7.52 7.63
CA ALA A 192 -21.53 -6.49 7.74
C ALA A 192 -21.26 -5.30 6.80
N LEU A 193 -20.01 -4.88 6.64
CA LEU A 193 -19.61 -3.81 5.73
C LEU A 193 -19.73 -4.24 4.26
N GLN A 194 -19.43 -5.51 3.97
CA GLN A 194 -19.54 -6.02 2.61
C GLN A 194 -21.00 -6.18 2.16
N SER A 195 -21.94 -6.32 3.10
CA SER A 195 -23.38 -6.36 2.83
C SER A 195 -24.02 -4.98 2.73
N HIS A 196 -23.27 -3.92 3.01
CA HIS A 196 -23.78 -2.55 3.01
C HIS A 196 -24.04 -2.03 1.59
N PRO A 197 -25.12 -1.26 1.31
CA PRO A 197 -25.42 -0.73 -0.02
C PRO A 197 -24.26 0.07 -0.67
N LEU A 198 -23.43 0.75 0.13
CA LEU A 198 -22.25 1.46 -0.37
C LEU A 198 -21.10 0.52 -0.82
N THR A 199 -21.26 -0.77 -0.64
CA THR A 199 -20.32 -1.81 -1.11
C THR A 199 -20.91 -2.60 -2.27
N SER A 200 -21.98 -2.11 -2.88
CA SER A 200 -22.63 -2.78 -4.01
C SER A 200 -21.60 -3.27 -5.04
N GLY A 201 -21.84 -4.48 -5.56
CA GLY A 201 -20.93 -5.17 -6.47
C GLY A 201 -20.61 -4.38 -7.74
N ALA A 202 -19.89 -4.99 -8.64
CA ALA A 202 -19.53 -4.38 -9.91
C ALA A 202 -20.82 -3.96 -10.66
N GLN A 203 -20.98 -2.65 -10.82
CA GLN A 203 -22.07 -2.06 -11.59
C GLN A 203 -21.46 -1.29 -12.76
N LEU A 204 -22.01 -1.49 -13.93
CA LEU A 204 -21.73 -0.67 -15.09
C LEU A 204 -22.82 0.39 -15.20
N THR A 205 -22.40 1.65 -15.10
CA THR A 205 -23.32 2.78 -15.31
C THR A 205 -22.95 3.46 -16.62
N LEU A 206 -23.90 3.55 -17.52
CA LEU A 206 -23.77 4.24 -18.79
C LEU A 206 -24.74 5.42 -18.85
N HIS A 207 -24.42 6.42 -19.66
CA HIS A 207 -25.39 7.46 -19.99
C HIS A 207 -26.54 6.84 -20.80
N PRO A 208 -27.81 7.23 -20.57
CA PRO A 208 -28.94 6.61 -21.26
C PRO A 208 -28.92 6.67 -22.79
N LYS A 209 -28.14 7.57 -23.37
CA LYS A 209 -27.93 7.64 -24.82
C LYS A 209 -26.92 6.67 -25.37
N ASP A 210 -26.11 6.05 -24.47
CA ASP A 210 -25.01 5.16 -24.80
C ASP A 210 -25.33 3.71 -24.41
N ALA A 211 -26.52 3.48 -23.84
CA ALA A 211 -27.02 2.20 -23.38
C ALA A 211 -27.81 1.42 -24.45
#